data_1d4743eb84ee55a002c4a6d3ce92b644
#
_entry.id   1d4743eb84ee55a002c4a6d3ce92b644
#
_cell.length_a   1.000
_cell.length_b   1.000
_cell.length_c   1.000
_cell.angle_alpha   90.00
_cell.angle_beta   90.00
_cell.angle_gamma   90.00
#
_symmetry.space_group_name_H-M   'P 1'
#
loop_
_entity.id
_entity.type
_entity.pdbx_description
1 polymer ?
#
loop_
_entity_poly.entity_id
_entity_poly.type
_entity_poly.pdbx_seq_one_letter_code
_entity_poly.pdbx_strand_id
1 'polypeptide(L)'
;YMDEQHSQAVTDTSLQNTSAGEEVPLYWVFSHSDSNFAPESKSGTLTITITNLPIYPVVIRQGDEVVTNGTINKTYGDENFTLTVELQKDDSLISPDSLVTFASNNEDVVTVAPSGEVTITGSGTAVITASVAEKGGDDGYAAASGTVTVSVAQKPISVDDSTVKLNGHSSPYTWPYDVQASVTAV
;
A
#
# COMPACT_ATOMS: atom_id res chain seq x y z
N TYR A 1 -12.77 20.20 -31.27
CA TYR A 1 -11.80 21.24 -31.63
C TYR A 1 -11.54 22.13 -30.40
N MET A 2 -10.30 22.64 -30.28
CA MET A 2 -9.86 23.47 -29.13
C MET A 2 -9.74 24.96 -29.50
N ASP A 3 -10.08 25.32 -30.71
CA ASP A 3 -10.08 26.71 -31.20
C ASP A 3 -11.34 27.04 -31.98
N GLU A 4 -11.69 28.32 -32.06
CA GLU A 4 -12.88 28.80 -32.78
C GLU A 4 -12.77 28.59 -34.30
N GLN A 5 -11.59 28.42 -34.85
CA GLN A 5 -11.33 28.13 -36.23
C GLN A 5 -11.47 26.66 -36.59
N HIS A 6 -11.70 25.79 -35.60
CA HIS A 6 -11.80 24.32 -35.75
C HIS A 6 -10.58 23.69 -36.41
N SER A 7 -9.42 24.27 -36.17
CA SER A 7 -8.16 23.86 -36.82
C SER A 7 -7.47 22.72 -36.06
N GLN A 8 -7.78 22.53 -34.79
CA GLN A 8 -7.19 21.48 -33.98
C GLN A 8 -8.24 20.49 -33.49
N ALA A 9 -8.04 19.20 -33.78
CA ALA A 9 -8.86 18.14 -33.23
C ALA A 9 -8.51 17.91 -31.76
N VAL A 10 -9.51 17.66 -30.91
CA VAL A 10 -9.32 17.25 -29.53
C VAL A 10 -8.77 15.84 -29.53
N THR A 11 -7.66 15.64 -28.83
CA THR A 11 -7.04 14.33 -28.58
C THR A 11 -6.89 14.10 -27.08
N ASP A 12 -6.80 12.84 -26.67
CA ASP A 12 -6.54 12.49 -25.26
C ASP A 12 -5.30 13.20 -24.71
N THR A 13 -4.25 13.32 -25.54
CA THR A 13 -3.00 13.98 -25.14
C THR A 13 -3.17 15.48 -24.88
N SER A 14 -4.07 16.16 -25.61
CA SER A 14 -4.32 17.59 -25.40
C SER A 14 -5.05 17.88 -24.11
N LEU A 15 -5.88 16.95 -23.63
CA LEU A 15 -6.60 17.06 -22.36
C LEU A 15 -5.73 16.64 -21.16
N GLN A 16 -4.79 15.71 -21.36
CA GLN A 16 -3.90 15.21 -20.29
C GLN A 16 -2.95 16.27 -19.70
N ASN A 17 -2.65 17.32 -20.48
CA ASN A 17 -1.78 18.42 -20.05
C ASN A 17 -2.53 19.60 -19.43
N THR A 18 -3.84 19.48 -19.23
CA THR A 18 -4.67 20.54 -18.65
C THR A 18 -4.67 20.42 -17.12
N SER A 19 -4.46 21.54 -16.43
CA SER A 19 -4.46 21.58 -14.98
C SER A 19 -5.88 21.43 -14.42
N ALA A 20 -5.99 20.85 -13.23
CA ALA A 20 -7.27 20.78 -12.54
C ALA A 20 -7.80 22.18 -12.18
N GLY A 21 -9.11 22.36 -12.31
CA GLY A 21 -9.77 23.64 -12.13
C GLY A 21 -9.86 24.49 -13.39
N GLU A 22 -9.20 24.07 -14.48
CA GLU A 22 -9.35 24.72 -15.77
C GLU A 22 -10.63 24.30 -16.45
N GLU A 23 -11.27 25.26 -17.15
CA GLU A 23 -12.37 25.01 -18.07
C GLU A 23 -11.83 24.97 -19.50
N VAL A 24 -12.03 23.86 -20.19
CA VAL A 24 -11.61 23.70 -21.58
C VAL A 24 -12.82 23.83 -22.48
N PRO A 25 -12.93 24.92 -23.28
CA PRO A 25 -13.99 25.04 -24.26
C PRO A 25 -13.70 24.13 -25.45
N LEU A 26 -14.63 23.28 -25.80
CA LEU A 26 -14.61 22.48 -27.02
C LEU A 26 -15.57 23.08 -28.04
N TYR A 27 -15.04 23.47 -29.19
CA TYR A 27 -15.82 23.99 -30.31
C TYR A 27 -16.20 22.84 -31.22
N TRP A 28 -17.47 22.75 -31.60
CA TRP A 28 -17.94 21.73 -32.52
C TRP A 28 -18.68 22.37 -33.71
N VAL A 29 -18.57 21.77 -34.87
CA VAL A 29 -19.32 22.12 -36.07
C VAL A 29 -19.90 20.85 -36.66
N PHE A 30 -21.18 20.87 -36.90
CA PHE A 30 -21.88 19.85 -37.67
C PHE A 30 -22.09 20.39 -39.09
N SER A 31 -21.62 19.65 -40.10
CA SER A 31 -21.90 19.95 -41.53
C SER A 31 -22.23 18.64 -42.24
N HIS A 32 -23.10 18.70 -43.23
CA HIS A 32 -23.38 17.54 -44.10
C HIS A 32 -23.00 17.89 -45.55
N SER A 33 -22.65 16.88 -46.33
CA SER A 33 -22.22 16.99 -47.72
C SER A 33 -23.25 16.49 -48.72
N ASP A 34 -24.46 16.09 -48.25
CA ASP A 34 -25.53 15.63 -49.16
C ASP A 34 -26.17 16.81 -49.88
N SER A 35 -26.07 16.80 -51.21
CA SER A 35 -26.60 17.87 -52.09
C SER A 35 -28.13 17.98 -52.14
N ASN A 36 -28.83 16.99 -51.56
CA ASN A 36 -30.29 17.01 -51.46
C ASN A 36 -30.81 17.86 -50.33
N PHE A 37 -29.94 18.30 -49.42
CA PHE A 37 -30.29 19.14 -48.31
C PHE A 37 -29.63 20.50 -48.42
N ALA A 38 -30.29 21.54 -47.96
CA ALA A 38 -29.65 22.86 -47.89
C ALA A 38 -28.44 22.81 -46.95
N PRO A 39 -27.32 23.44 -47.31
CA PRO A 39 -26.14 23.43 -46.47
C PRO A 39 -26.39 24.23 -45.18
N GLU A 40 -26.84 23.55 -44.15
CA GLU A 40 -26.89 24.10 -42.79
C GLU A 40 -25.67 23.60 -42.00
N SER A 41 -24.89 24.54 -41.51
CA SER A 41 -23.86 24.26 -40.52
C SER A 41 -24.37 24.75 -39.15
N LYS A 42 -24.27 23.92 -38.17
CA LYS A 42 -24.48 24.29 -36.75
C LYS A 42 -23.20 24.14 -35.97
N SER A 43 -22.92 25.12 -35.16
CA SER A 43 -21.75 25.12 -34.28
C SER A 43 -22.16 25.44 -32.85
N GLY A 44 -21.33 25.07 -31.90
CA GLY A 44 -21.55 25.36 -30.50
C GLY A 44 -20.28 25.12 -29.67
N THR A 45 -20.38 25.41 -28.40
CA THR A 45 -19.33 25.21 -27.42
C THR A 45 -19.80 24.25 -26.35
N LEU A 46 -18.95 23.30 -25.99
CA LEU A 46 -19.08 22.44 -24.82
C LEU A 46 -17.94 22.79 -23.89
N THR A 47 -18.24 23.04 -22.63
CA THR A 47 -17.18 23.27 -21.62
C THR A 47 -16.93 21.97 -20.85
N ILE A 48 -15.67 21.58 -20.77
CA ILE A 48 -15.21 20.48 -19.91
C ILE A 48 -14.48 21.10 -18.72
N THR A 49 -14.87 20.74 -17.52
CA THR A 49 -14.17 21.12 -16.29
C THR A 49 -13.28 19.97 -15.84
N ILE A 50 -11.99 20.23 -15.65
CA ILE A 50 -11.02 19.27 -15.12
C ILE A 50 -11.03 19.40 -13.61
N THR A 51 -11.30 18.30 -12.91
CA THR A 51 -11.28 18.25 -11.43
C THR A 51 -10.17 17.32 -10.94
N ASN A 52 -9.58 17.63 -9.77
CA ASN A 52 -8.67 16.71 -9.11
C ASN A 52 -9.42 15.48 -8.63
N LEU A 53 -8.77 14.33 -8.72
CA LEU A 53 -9.24 13.12 -8.07
C LEU A 53 -9.20 13.29 -6.53
N PRO A 54 -10.24 12.86 -5.80
CA PRO A 54 -10.22 12.89 -4.34
C PRO A 54 -9.12 11.98 -3.80
N ILE A 55 -8.51 12.37 -2.68
CA ILE A 55 -7.55 11.56 -1.93
C ILE A 55 -8.30 10.88 -0.79
N TYR A 56 -8.34 9.56 -0.79
CA TYR A 56 -8.89 8.78 0.30
C TYR A 56 -7.77 8.22 1.18
N PRO A 57 -7.79 8.46 2.51
CA PRO A 57 -6.82 7.87 3.42
C PRO A 57 -6.79 6.35 3.34
N VAL A 58 -5.58 5.78 3.32
CA VAL A 58 -5.38 4.33 3.35
C VAL A 58 -5.56 3.83 4.78
N VAL A 59 -6.40 2.82 4.95
CA VAL A 59 -6.63 2.10 6.21
C VAL A 59 -6.05 0.70 6.08
N ILE A 60 -5.05 0.38 6.90
CA ILE A 60 -4.42 -0.95 6.97
C ILE A 60 -5.01 -1.68 8.17
N ARG A 61 -5.41 -2.93 7.97
CA ARG A 61 -5.95 -3.81 9.02
C ARG A 61 -5.16 -5.10 9.16
N GLN A 62 -5.15 -5.60 10.39
CA GLN A 62 -4.80 -6.99 10.71
C GLN A 62 -6.05 -7.65 11.31
N GLY A 63 -6.73 -8.48 10.51
CA GLY A 63 -8.08 -8.95 10.88
C GLY A 63 -9.04 -7.77 11.04
N ASP A 64 -9.70 -7.66 12.19
CA ASP A 64 -10.64 -6.58 12.48
C ASP A 64 -9.97 -5.31 13.07
N GLU A 65 -8.67 -5.37 13.39
CA GLU A 65 -7.94 -4.26 14.02
C GLU A 65 -7.35 -3.31 12.97
N VAL A 66 -7.56 -2.00 13.16
CA VAL A 66 -6.91 -0.96 12.37
C VAL A 66 -5.50 -0.72 12.90
N VAL A 67 -4.50 -0.94 12.04
CA VAL A 67 -3.08 -0.84 12.40
C VAL A 67 -2.33 0.26 11.61
N THR A 68 -3.05 1.08 10.84
CA THR A 68 -2.47 2.21 10.09
C THR A 68 -1.73 3.16 11.03
N ASN A 69 -0.47 3.48 10.71
CA ASN A 69 0.44 4.29 11.52
C ASN A 69 0.67 3.75 12.95
N GLY A 70 0.23 2.52 13.22
CA GLY A 70 0.40 1.82 14.49
C GLY A 70 1.60 0.88 14.49
N THR A 71 1.68 0.07 15.55
CA THR A 71 2.72 -0.95 15.70
C THR A 71 2.10 -2.31 15.99
N ILE A 72 2.48 -3.30 15.20
CA ILE A 72 2.18 -4.71 15.44
C ILE A 72 3.37 -5.32 16.20
N ASN A 73 3.11 -5.86 17.37
CA ASN A 73 4.13 -6.52 18.19
C ASN A 73 4.08 -8.03 17.98
N LYS A 74 5.21 -8.64 17.67
CA LYS A 74 5.40 -10.06 17.44
C LYS A 74 6.67 -10.55 18.12
N THR A 75 6.82 -11.87 18.21
CA THR A 75 8.03 -12.54 18.67
C THR A 75 8.57 -13.41 17.53
N TYR A 76 9.87 -13.51 17.39
CA TYR A 76 10.48 -14.39 16.39
C TYR A 76 9.97 -15.83 16.55
N GLY A 77 9.42 -16.38 15.45
CA GLY A 77 8.77 -17.69 15.46
C GLY A 77 7.26 -17.68 15.70
N ASP A 78 6.63 -16.50 15.80
CA ASP A 78 5.18 -16.37 15.71
C ASP A 78 4.71 -16.70 14.29
N GLU A 79 3.43 -17.04 14.16
CA GLU A 79 2.81 -17.34 12.87
C GLU A 79 2.73 -16.10 11.96
N ASN A 80 2.76 -16.36 10.63
CA ASN A 80 2.48 -15.36 9.62
C ASN A 80 1.11 -14.72 9.85
N PHE A 81 0.94 -13.50 9.37
CA PHE A 81 -0.32 -12.79 9.45
C PHE A 81 -0.58 -12.03 8.14
N THR A 82 -1.82 -11.63 7.92
CA THR A 82 -2.20 -10.93 6.69
C THR A 82 -2.64 -9.51 7.00
N LEU A 83 -2.19 -8.57 6.18
CA LEU A 83 -2.65 -7.20 6.13
C LEU A 83 -3.66 -7.03 5.01
N THR A 84 -4.73 -6.31 5.27
CA THR A 84 -5.71 -5.87 4.27
C THR A 84 -5.71 -4.36 4.18
N VAL A 85 -6.12 -3.85 3.02
CA VAL A 85 -6.15 -2.42 2.73
C VAL A 85 -7.54 -1.99 2.32
N GLU A 86 -8.01 -0.92 2.91
CA GLU A 86 -9.25 -0.22 2.56
C GLU A 86 -8.94 1.27 2.37
N LEU A 87 -9.86 1.98 1.73
CA LEU A 87 -9.83 3.43 1.58
C LEU A 87 -10.99 4.05 2.38
N GLN A 88 -10.68 5.12 3.12
CA GLN A 88 -11.70 5.88 3.86
C GLN A 88 -12.36 6.88 2.92
N LYS A 89 -13.57 6.57 2.45
CA LYS A 89 -14.42 7.47 1.67
C LYS A 89 -15.54 7.98 2.56
N ASP A 90 -15.43 9.24 2.96
CA ASP A 90 -16.36 9.83 3.93
C ASP A 90 -16.47 8.96 5.21
N ASP A 91 -17.67 8.60 5.61
CA ASP A 91 -17.93 7.73 6.78
C ASP A 91 -17.89 6.23 6.46
N SER A 92 -17.46 5.84 5.25
CA SER A 92 -17.46 4.45 4.79
C SER A 92 -16.05 3.97 4.43
N LEU A 93 -15.82 2.67 4.64
CA LEU A 93 -14.64 1.99 4.13
C LEU A 93 -14.98 1.29 2.82
N ILE A 94 -14.13 1.45 1.83
CA ILE A 94 -14.26 0.81 0.52
C ILE A 94 -13.01 0.01 0.19
N SER A 95 -13.19 -1.12 -0.48
CA SER A 95 -12.04 -1.86 -1.04
C SER A 95 -11.50 -1.12 -2.26
N PRO A 96 -10.17 -0.97 -2.39
CA PRO A 96 -9.58 -0.41 -3.61
C PRO A 96 -9.88 -1.30 -4.83
N ASP A 97 -10.35 -0.69 -5.93
CA ASP A 97 -10.50 -1.36 -7.23
C ASP A 97 -9.25 -1.25 -8.11
N SER A 98 -8.24 -0.52 -7.64
CA SER A 98 -6.95 -0.36 -8.30
C SER A 98 -5.88 -1.26 -7.66
N LEU A 99 -4.70 -1.28 -8.26
CA LEU A 99 -3.57 -2.06 -7.76
C LEU A 99 -3.16 -1.63 -6.36
N VAL A 100 -3.10 -2.59 -5.44
CA VAL A 100 -2.50 -2.45 -4.11
C VAL A 100 -1.15 -3.15 -4.12
N THR A 101 -0.13 -2.47 -3.61
CA THR A 101 1.21 -3.02 -3.46
C THR A 101 1.70 -2.85 -2.03
N PHE A 102 2.52 -3.80 -1.58
CA PHE A 102 3.17 -3.77 -0.27
C PHE A 102 4.68 -3.78 -0.41
N ALA A 103 5.37 -3.08 0.48
CA ALA A 103 6.82 -3.11 0.57
C ALA A 103 7.27 -3.06 2.04
N SER A 104 8.25 -3.88 2.39
CA SER A 104 8.96 -3.82 3.67
C SER A 104 10.25 -3.01 3.50
N ASN A 105 10.56 -2.13 4.45
CA ASN A 105 11.84 -1.43 4.46
C ASN A 105 12.99 -2.27 5.08
N ASN A 106 12.66 -3.44 5.65
CA ASN A 106 13.64 -4.33 6.27
C ASN A 106 13.19 -5.79 6.15
N GLU A 107 13.59 -6.44 5.07
CA GLU A 107 13.23 -7.84 4.76
C GLU A 107 13.95 -8.87 5.65
N ASP A 108 15.03 -8.47 6.34
CA ASP A 108 15.67 -9.31 7.36
C ASP A 108 14.78 -9.49 8.60
N VAL A 109 13.81 -8.62 8.81
CA VAL A 109 12.86 -8.69 9.93
C VAL A 109 11.51 -9.24 9.50
N VAL A 110 10.92 -8.68 8.42
CA VAL A 110 9.68 -9.19 7.83
C VAL A 110 9.69 -9.01 6.31
N THR A 111 9.17 -10.00 5.60
CA THR A 111 8.82 -9.89 4.19
C THR A 111 7.30 -9.79 4.04
N VAL A 112 6.83 -9.19 2.95
CA VAL A 112 5.40 -9.07 2.64
C VAL A 112 5.13 -9.48 1.21
N ALA A 113 4.18 -10.39 1.01
CA ALA A 113 3.73 -10.83 -0.29
C ALA A 113 2.74 -9.82 -0.93
N PRO A 114 2.53 -9.85 -2.25
CA PRO A 114 1.50 -9.03 -2.91
C PRO A 114 0.08 -9.26 -2.38
N SER A 115 -0.19 -10.42 -1.79
CA SER A 115 -1.46 -10.74 -1.11
C SER A 115 -1.64 -10.04 0.23
N GLY A 116 -0.61 -9.34 0.75
CA GLY A 116 -0.59 -8.78 2.10
C GLY A 116 -0.16 -9.78 3.18
N GLU A 117 0.20 -11.01 2.84
CA GLU A 117 0.74 -11.97 3.81
C GLU A 117 2.13 -11.54 4.25
N VAL A 118 2.32 -11.40 5.57
CA VAL A 118 3.56 -11.00 6.22
C VAL A 118 4.21 -12.21 6.85
N THR A 119 5.48 -12.45 6.49
CA THR A 119 6.32 -13.52 7.06
C THR A 119 7.40 -12.92 7.93
N ILE A 120 7.54 -13.43 9.16
CA ILE A 120 8.57 -13.03 10.11
C ILE A 120 9.86 -13.76 9.78
N THR A 121 10.91 -13.02 9.40
CA THR A 121 12.23 -13.55 9.01
C THR A 121 13.26 -13.40 10.09
N GLY A 122 13.15 -12.38 10.97
CA GLY A 122 14.09 -12.13 12.05
C GLY A 122 13.52 -11.23 13.14
N SER A 123 14.31 -10.99 14.19
CA SER A 123 13.98 -10.03 15.25
C SER A 123 14.45 -8.62 14.88
N GLY A 124 13.71 -7.59 15.30
CA GLY A 124 14.02 -6.19 14.98
C GLY A 124 12.77 -5.39 14.70
N THR A 125 12.91 -4.33 13.92
CA THR A 125 11.79 -3.46 13.52
C THR A 125 11.81 -3.26 12.02
N ALA A 126 10.64 -3.34 11.40
CA ALA A 126 10.42 -3.02 10.00
C ALA A 126 9.18 -2.16 9.83
N VAL A 127 9.14 -1.34 8.80
CA VAL A 127 7.96 -0.59 8.38
C VAL A 127 7.46 -1.16 7.06
N ILE A 128 6.20 -1.56 7.04
CA ILE A 128 5.51 -1.98 5.83
C ILE A 128 4.73 -0.78 5.29
N THR A 129 4.93 -0.46 4.03
CA THR A 129 4.17 0.54 3.28
C THR A 129 3.17 -0.17 2.38
N ALA A 130 1.91 0.18 2.49
CA ALA A 130 0.85 -0.21 1.56
C ALA A 130 0.54 0.97 0.65
N SER A 131 0.61 0.77 -0.67
CA SER A 131 0.35 1.79 -1.68
C SER A 131 -0.81 1.37 -2.55
N VAL A 132 -1.76 2.28 -2.75
CA VAL A 132 -2.92 2.13 -3.62
C VAL A 132 -2.69 3.01 -4.83
N ALA A 133 -2.73 2.44 -6.03
CA ALA A 133 -2.60 3.19 -7.27
C ALA A 133 -3.84 4.08 -7.50
N GLU A 134 -3.69 5.12 -8.30
CA GLU A 134 -4.83 5.94 -8.71
C GLU A 134 -5.84 5.10 -9.53
N LYS A 135 -7.10 5.50 -9.44
CA LYS A 135 -8.20 5.02 -10.29
C LYS A 135 -8.82 6.22 -10.99
N GLY A 136 -8.89 6.18 -12.31
CA GLY A 136 -9.59 7.18 -13.11
C GLY A 136 -11.09 6.92 -13.20
N GLY A 137 -11.83 7.85 -13.84
CA GLY A 137 -13.27 7.76 -14.08
C GLY A 137 -14.12 8.41 -13.00
N ASP A 138 -15.44 8.27 -13.11
CA ASP A 138 -16.44 8.98 -12.28
C ASP A 138 -16.31 8.65 -10.78
N ASP A 139 -15.95 7.42 -10.45
CA ASP A 139 -15.65 6.96 -9.07
C ASP A 139 -14.14 6.90 -8.80
N GLY A 140 -13.37 7.75 -9.49
CA GLY A 140 -11.92 7.79 -9.39
C GLY A 140 -11.41 8.35 -8.06
N TYR A 141 -10.15 8.00 -7.75
CA TYR A 141 -9.40 8.52 -6.61
C TYR A 141 -7.91 8.60 -6.94
N ALA A 142 -7.23 9.54 -6.31
CA ALA A 142 -5.78 9.69 -6.45
C ALA A 142 -5.03 8.57 -5.75
N ALA A 143 -3.78 8.33 -6.17
CA ALA A 143 -2.90 7.41 -5.49
C ALA A 143 -2.69 7.82 -4.02
N ALA A 144 -2.64 6.84 -3.13
CA ALA A 144 -2.45 7.06 -1.70
C ALA A 144 -1.61 5.94 -1.07
N SER A 145 -1.04 6.19 0.09
CA SER A 145 -0.28 5.19 0.83
C SER A 145 -0.50 5.30 2.34
N GLY A 146 -0.31 4.18 3.02
CA GLY A 146 -0.31 4.07 4.47
C GLY A 146 0.84 3.21 4.96
N THR A 147 1.19 3.31 6.24
CA THR A 147 2.28 2.55 6.83
C THR A 147 1.84 1.83 8.09
N VAL A 148 2.54 0.74 8.42
CA VAL A 148 2.44 0.05 9.70
C VAL A 148 3.84 -0.40 10.13
N THR A 149 4.15 -0.25 11.41
CA THR A 149 5.41 -0.73 11.99
C THR A 149 5.21 -2.15 12.53
N VAL A 150 6.14 -3.05 12.24
CA VAL A 150 6.18 -4.39 12.82
C VAL A 150 7.43 -4.46 13.72
N SER A 151 7.21 -4.69 15.01
CA SER A 151 8.26 -4.88 16.01
C SER A 151 8.32 -6.34 16.41
N VAL A 152 9.42 -7.01 16.09
CA VAL A 152 9.63 -8.44 16.36
C VAL A 152 10.65 -8.60 17.48
N ALA A 153 10.19 -9.04 18.64
CA ALA A 153 11.05 -9.36 19.76
C ALA A 153 11.84 -10.65 19.50
N GLN A 154 12.99 -10.79 20.14
CA GLN A 154 13.74 -12.06 20.15
C GLN A 154 12.94 -13.13 20.91
N LYS A 155 12.96 -14.34 20.37
CA LYS A 155 12.40 -15.50 21.09
C LYS A 155 13.31 -15.86 22.26
N PRO A 156 12.81 -15.86 23.50
CA PRO A 156 13.62 -16.25 24.62
C PRO A 156 14.03 -17.74 24.50
N ILE A 157 15.28 -18.03 24.74
CA ILE A 157 15.76 -19.42 24.89
C ILE A 157 15.53 -19.82 26.34
N SER A 158 14.69 -20.82 26.58
CA SER A 158 14.58 -21.46 27.91
C SER A 158 15.52 -22.67 27.93
N VAL A 159 16.44 -22.66 28.86
CA VAL A 159 17.28 -23.83 29.15
C VAL A 159 16.71 -24.49 30.38
N ASP A 160 16.26 -25.74 30.24
CA ASP A 160 15.86 -26.54 31.39
C ASP A 160 17.13 -27.02 32.12
N ASP A 161 17.28 -26.57 33.34
CA ASP A 161 18.39 -26.98 34.24
C ASP A 161 18.54 -28.48 34.35
N SER A 162 17.47 -29.25 34.16
CA SER A 162 17.51 -30.72 34.21
C SER A 162 18.26 -31.33 32.99
N THR A 163 18.40 -30.57 31.89
CA THR A 163 19.09 -31.01 30.68
C THR A 163 20.52 -30.52 30.58
N VAL A 164 20.90 -29.51 31.39
CA VAL A 164 22.26 -28.99 31.43
C VAL A 164 23.15 -29.96 32.23
N LYS A 165 24.19 -30.47 31.59
CA LYS A 165 25.16 -31.36 32.22
C LYS A 165 26.55 -30.78 32.09
N LEU A 166 27.28 -30.70 33.21
CA LEU A 166 28.71 -30.44 33.26
C LEU A 166 29.41 -31.76 33.45
N ASN A 167 30.28 -32.14 32.49
CA ASN A 167 31.03 -33.40 32.49
C ASN A 167 30.17 -34.66 32.82
N GLY A 168 28.90 -34.69 32.27
CA GLY A 168 27.98 -35.81 32.48
C GLY A 168 27.15 -35.77 33.76
N HIS A 169 27.33 -34.74 34.59
CA HIS A 169 26.55 -34.54 35.82
C HIS A 169 25.42 -33.57 35.57
N SER A 170 24.25 -33.87 36.14
CA SER A 170 23.07 -32.96 36.05
C SER A 170 23.19 -31.81 37.06
N SER A 171 22.62 -30.66 36.76
CA SER A 171 22.48 -29.53 37.70
C SER A 171 21.44 -29.88 38.80
N PRO A 172 21.60 -29.46 40.07
CA PRO A 172 22.77 -28.79 40.61
C PRO A 172 23.90 -29.79 40.93
N TYR A 173 25.14 -29.48 40.55
CA TYR A 173 26.32 -30.27 40.91
C TYR A 173 27.29 -29.43 41.71
N THR A 174 27.67 -29.90 42.90
CA THR A 174 28.64 -29.26 43.76
C THR A 174 30.03 -29.91 43.51
N TRP A 175 30.95 -29.18 43.04
CA TRP A 175 32.34 -29.62 42.83
C TRP A 175 33.05 -29.75 44.20
N PRO A 176 33.75 -30.83 44.44
CA PRO A 176 34.41 -31.04 45.72
C PRO A 176 35.67 -30.16 45.92
N TYR A 177 36.09 -29.42 44.88
CA TYR A 177 37.22 -28.52 44.93
C TYR A 177 36.92 -27.24 44.13
N ASP A 178 37.68 -26.17 44.40
CA ASP A 178 37.56 -24.89 43.73
C ASP A 178 38.06 -25.02 42.24
N VAL A 179 37.18 -25.46 41.38
CA VAL A 179 37.46 -25.63 39.94
C VAL A 179 36.69 -24.58 39.16
N GLN A 180 37.40 -23.74 38.40
CA GLN A 180 36.76 -22.84 37.41
C GLN A 180 36.22 -23.68 36.24
N ALA A 181 34.90 -23.73 36.07
CA ALA A 181 34.25 -24.33 34.91
C ALA A 181 33.87 -23.24 33.89
N SER A 182 34.27 -23.40 32.63
CA SER A 182 33.77 -22.58 31.55
C SER A 182 32.74 -23.37 30.74
N VAL A 183 31.57 -22.79 30.50
CA VAL A 183 30.58 -23.34 29.59
C VAL A 183 30.68 -22.58 28.26
N THR A 184 31.01 -23.32 27.20
CA THR A 184 30.96 -22.77 25.85
C THR A 184 29.72 -23.31 25.16
N ALA A 185 28.79 -22.40 24.80
CA ALA A 185 27.66 -22.75 23.94
C ALA A 185 28.17 -22.99 22.52
N VAL A 186 27.79 -24.10 21.91
CA VAL A 186 28.07 -24.43 20.51
C VAL A 186 26.84 -24.11 19.64
#